data_b639d013bad58441eec443b0f5ce7cd7
#
_entry.id   b639d013bad58441eec443b0f5ce7cd7
#
_cell.length_a   1.000
_cell.length_b   1.000
_cell.length_c   1.000
_cell.angle_alpha   90.00
_cell.angle_beta   90.00
_cell.angle_gamma   90.00
#
_symmetry.space_group_name_H-M   'P 1'
#
loop_
_entity.id
_entity.type
_entity.pdbx_description
1 polymer ?
#
loop_
_entity_poly.entity_id
_entity_poly.type
_entity_poly.pdbx_seq_one_letter_code
_entity_poly.pdbx_strand_id
1 'polypeptide(L)'
;MREYGLTHSRLIIINKENGGVSSARNTGIRKAQGQFICFMDDDDEIDPNYLLKMYSRQHETGGDAIYCGLYGHHIKNGVTYSPINTDFNEGSLLFDFFYKKVRFHIGCLFIRKQLLEDNNLFFDEDLRLGEDLDFIYRLLITCDMYAVPYYMYKHNYRENSLMNSCRTITHYRHESFAHERIYSSVMQLYKGNRKEEIHTLLSKNRTYHKTR
;
A
#
# COMPACT_ATOMS: atom_id res chain seq x y z
N MET A 1 15.79 0.66 18.96
CA MET A 1 15.37 -0.63 18.32
C MET A 1 16.25 -1.83 18.74
N ARG A 2 17.60 -1.75 18.69
CA ARG A 2 18.45 -2.90 19.11
C ARG A 2 18.23 -3.28 20.58
N GLU A 3 18.11 -2.30 21.45
CA GLU A 3 17.88 -2.50 22.89
C GLU A 3 16.51 -3.15 23.17
N TYR A 4 15.48 -2.74 22.44
CA TYR A 4 14.13 -3.32 22.53
C TYR A 4 14.09 -4.78 22.02
N GLY A 5 14.87 -5.09 20.98
CA GLY A 5 14.96 -6.44 20.42
C GLY A 5 15.62 -7.47 21.37
N LEU A 6 16.51 -7.02 22.24
CA LEU A 6 17.15 -7.89 23.25
C LEU A 6 16.17 -8.36 24.34
N THR A 7 15.08 -7.63 24.55
CA THR A 7 14.09 -7.92 25.62
C THR A 7 12.79 -8.57 25.10
N HIS A 8 12.58 -8.62 23.76
CA HIS A 8 11.33 -9.10 23.14
C HIS A 8 11.60 -10.23 22.17
N SER A 9 11.36 -11.48 22.57
CA SER A 9 11.60 -12.70 21.77
C SER A 9 10.84 -12.77 20.45
N ARG A 10 9.77 -11.97 20.29
CA ARG A 10 8.96 -11.88 19.06
C ARG A 10 9.44 -10.82 18.06
N LEU A 11 10.42 -9.99 18.43
CA LEU A 11 11.00 -8.96 17.56
C LEU A 11 12.22 -9.52 16.83
N ILE A 12 12.16 -9.53 15.49
CA ILE A 12 13.26 -9.94 14.63
C ILE A 12 13.83 -8.70 13.95
N ILE A 13 15.08 -8.38 14.26
CA ILE A 13 15.80 -7.25 13.65
C ILE A 13 16.60 -7.78 12.47
N ILE A 14 16.34 -7.24 11.27
CA ILE A 14 17.04 -7.61 10.04
C ILE A 14 17.92 -6.45 9.60
N ASN A 15 19.23 -6.65 9.67
CA ASN A 15 20.20 -5.70 9.13
C ASN A 15 20.55 -6.10 7.68
N LYS A 16 20.44 -5.16 6.76
CA LYS A 16 20.80 -5.35 5.35
C LYS A 16 21.39 -4.07 4.77
N GLU A 17 22.08 -4.17 3.66
CA GLU A 17 22.50 -3.01 2.88
C GLU A 17 21.27 -2.23 2.38
N ASN A 18 21.43 -0.90 2.25
CA ASN A 18 20.34 -0.05 1.79
C ASN A 18 20.03 -0.34 0.32
N GLY A 19 18.86 -0.90 0.07
CA GLY A 19 18.30 -1.16 -1.26
C GLY A 19 16.96 -0.44 -1.51
N GLY A 20 16.61 0.53 -0.64
CA GLY A 20 15.33 1.25 -0.71
C GLY A 20 14.20 0.52 0.03
N VAL A 21 13.03 1.16 0.06
CA VAL A 21 11.84 0.71 0.81
C VAL A 21 11.29 -0.61 0.26
N SER A 22 11.22 -0.77 -1.07
CA SER A 22 10.78 -2.02 -1.73
C SER A 22 11.62 -3.21 -1.29
N SER A 23 12.94 -3.07 -1.32
CA SER A 23 13.87 -4.12 -0.92
C SER A 23 13.77 -4.45 0.58
N ALA A 24 13.51 -3.46 1.43
CA ALA A 24 13.27 -3.67 2.86
C ALA A 24 11.96 -4.44 3.09
N ARG A 25 10.84 -4.01 2.46
CA ARG A 25 9.55 -4.68 2.57
C ARG A 25 9.60 -6.11 2.03
N ASN A 26 10.23 -6.35 0.89
CA ASN A 26 10.43 -7.69 0.33
C ASN A 26 11.22 -8.61 1.26
N THR A 27 12.26 -8.07 1.89
CA THR A 27 13.04 -8.82 2.89
C THR A 27 12.14 -9.19 4.08
N GLY A 28 11.29 -8.27 4.53
CA GLY A 28 10.31 -8.51 5.57
C GLY A 28 9.33 -9.64 5.21
N ILE A 29 8.75 -9.59 4.00
CA ILE A 29 7.84 -10.64 3.51
C ILE A 29 8.52 -12.03 3.53
N ARG A 30 9.73 -12.13 2.98
CA ARG A 30 10.47 -13.40 2.91
C ARG A 30 10.86 -13.95 4.28
N LYS A 31 11.11 -13.09 5.26
CA LYS A 31 11.54 -13.47 6.62
C LYS A 31 10.39 -13.64 7.61
N ALA A 32 9.22 -13.14 7.29
CA ALA A 32 8.05 -13.26 8.14
C ALA A 32 7.67 -14.73 8.37
N GLN A 33 7.35 -15.07 9.61
CA GLN A 33 6.94 -16.42 10.03
C GLN A 33 5.44 -16.52 10.28
N GLY A 34 4.74 -15.39 10.31
CA GLY A 34 3.30 -15.32 10.53
C GLY A 34 2.50 -15.71 9.28
N GLN A 35 1.24 -16.10 9.49
CA GLN A 35 0.30 -16.43 8.42
C GLN A 35 -0.14 -15.18 7.63
N PHE A 36 -0.05 -14.01 8.23
CA PHE A 36 -0.48 -12.74 7.65
C PHE A 36 0.64 -11.71 7.68
N ILE A 37 0.62 -10.81 6.71
CA ILE A 37 1.55 -9.68 6.56
C ILE A 37 0.78 -8.38 6.75
N CYS A 38 1.34 -7.51 7.59
CA CYS A 38 0.99 -6.09 7.69
C CYS A 38 2.24 -5.26 7.43
N PHE A 39 2.06 -4.10 6.83
CA PHE A 39 3.14 -3.14 6.63
C PHE A 39 2.94 -1.96 7.58
N MET A 40 4.02 -1.42 8.11
CA MET A 40 3.98 -0.25 8.96
C MET A 40 5.25 0.57 8.74
N ASP A 41 5.08 1.83 8.43
CA ASP A 41 6.19 2.77 8.37
C ASP A 41 6.56 3.24 9.80
N ASP A 42 7.81 3.59 10.05
CA ASP A 42 8.34 3.85 11.39
C ASP A 42 7.83 5.13 12.04
N ASP A 43 7.15 5.97 11.28
CA ASP A 43 6.56 7.24 11.69
C ASP A 43 5.02 7.21 11.78
N ASP A 44 4.39 6.10 11.42
CA ASP A 44 2.94 5.97 11.42
C ASP A 44 2.40 5.32 12.71
N GLU A 45 1.08 5.40 12.89
CA GLU A 45 0.39 4.87 14.05
C GLU A 45 -0.77 3.94 13.63
N ILE A 46 -1.01 2.91 14.43
CA ILE A 46 -2.17 2.02 14.28
C ILE A 46 -3.02 2.01 15.56
N ASP A 47 -4.33 1.82 15.39
CA ASP A 47 -5.25 1.62 16.52
C ASP A 47 -4.82 0.38 17.34
N PRO A 48 -4.88 0.41 18.67
CA PRO A 48 -4.53 -0.75 19.50
C PRO A 48 -5.30 -2.04 19.16
N ASN A 49 -6.50 -1.93 18.59
CA ASN A 49 -7.31 -3.06 18.16
C ASN A 49 -7.12 -3.45 16.69
N TYR A 50 -6.18 -2.82 15.97
CA TYR A 50 -5.97 -3.05 14.55
C TYR A 50 -5.83 -4.54 14.23
N LEU A 51 -4.86 -5.22 14.81
CA LEU A 51 -4.61 -6.64 14.55
C LEU A 51 -5.82 -7.52 14.92
N LEU A 52 -6.46 -7.25 16.05
CA LEU A 52 -7.62 -8.01 16.49
C LEU A 52 -8.79 -7.89 15.50
N LYS A 53 -9.12 -6.67 15.07
CA LYS A 53 -10.24 -6.43 14.14
C LYS A 53 -9.95 -6.98 12.74
N MET A 54 -8.72 -6.80 12.24
CA MET A 54 -8.31 -7.32 10.94
C MET A 54 -8.36 -8.86 10.92
N TYR A 55 -7.84 -9.49 11.96
CA TYR A 55 -7.88 -10.94 12.09
C TYR A 55 -9.31 -11.48 12.26
N SER A 56 -10.15 -10.82 13.08
CA SER A 56 -11.55 -11.22 13.24
C SER A 56 -12.30 -11.17 11.91
N ARG A 57 -12.10 -10.07 11.13
CA ARG A 57 -12.72 -9.93 9.82
C ARG A 57 -12.26 -11.00 8.83
N GLN A 58 -10.98 -11.31 8.85
CA GLN A 58 -10.41 -12.39 8.04
C GLN A 58 -11.06 -13.75 8.42
N HIS A 59 -11.19 -14.01 9.71
CA HIS A 59 -11.81 -15.26 10.19
C HIS A 59 -13.30 -15.37 9.81
N GLU A 60 -14.05 -14.26 9.83
CA GLU A 60 -15.45 -14.20 9.41
C GLU A 60 -15.64 -14.45 7.92
N THR A 61 -14.76 -13.89 7.09
CA THR A 61 -14.91 -13.89 5.62
C THR A 61 -14.15 -15.01 4.94
N GLY A 62 -13.11 -15.53 5.57
CA GLY A 62 -12.12 -16.41 4.94
C GLY A 62 -11.24 -15.70 3.91
N GLY A 63 -11.37 -14.37 3.74
CA GLY A 63 -10.69 -13.60 2.73
C GLY A 63 -9.18 -13.59 2.87
N ASP A 64 -8.48 -13.44 1.76
CA ASP A 64 -7.01 -13.40 1.74
C ASP A 64 -6.45 -12.01 1.97
N ALA A 65 -7.24 -10.96 1.74
CA ALA A 65 -6.84 -9.58 1.96
C ALA A 65 -7.96 -8.77 2.63
N ILE A 66 -7.60 -8.14 3.74
CA ILE A 66 -8.47 -7.28 4.53
C ILE A 66 -7.89 -5.87 4.52
N TYR A 67 -8.75 -4.84 4.51
CA TYR A 67 -8.31 -3.46 4.62
C TYR A 67 -9.12 -2.67 5.65
N CYS A 68 -8.55 -1.58 6.14
CA CYS A 68 -9.22 -0.62 7.01
C CYS A 68 -9.11 0.80 6.46
N GLY A 69 -9.78 1.74 7.09
CA GLY A 69 -9.70 3.16 6.76
C GLY A 69 -8.41 3.82 7.27
N LEU A 70 -8.11 4.96 6.68
CA LEU A 70 -6.91 5.77 6.86
C LEU A 70 -7.25 7.15 7.40
N TYR A 71 -6.53 7.62 8.42
CA TYR A 71 -6.42 9.03 8.77
C TYR A 71 -5.27 9.67 7.97
N GLY A 72 -5.60 10.64 7.16
CA GLY A 72 -4.62 11.51 6.49
C GLY A 72 -4.39 12.81 7.24
N HIS A 73 -3.38 13.56 6.84
CA HIS A 73 -3.04 14.86 7.42
C HIS A 73 -3.38 16.02 6.45
N HIS A 74 -3.64 17.19 7.03
CA HIS A 74 -3.86 18.45 6.32
C HIS A 74 -2.97 19.53 6.91
N ILE A 75 -2.33 20.33 6.04
CA ILE A 75 -1.43 21.41 6.43
C ILE A 75 -2.08 22.73 5.97
N LYS A 76 -2.72 23.43 6.90
CA LYS A 76 -3.29 24.79 6.59
C LYS A 76 -2.82 25.82 7.61
N ASN A 77 -3.10 25.61 8.88
CA ASN A 77 -2.67 26.46 10.00
C ASN A 77 -2.06 25.59 11.11
N GLY A 78 -1.20 24.65 10.71
CA GLY A 78 -0.69 23.55 11.52
C GLY A 78 -1.12 22.20 10.93
N VAL A 79 -0.60 21.11 11.48
CA VAL A 79 -0.92 19.76 11.04
C VAL A 79 -2.19 19.28 11.74
N THR A 80 -3.21 18.94 10.98
CA THR A 80 -4.45 18.32 11.47
C THR A 80 -4.67 16.97 10.78
N TYR A 81 -5.37 16.06 11.44
CA TYR A 81 -5.66 14.73 10.92
C TYR A 81 -7.16 14.53 10.76
N SER A 82 -7.57 13.91 9.68
CA SER A 82 -8.97 13.55 9.44
C SER A 82 -9.08 12.24 8.69
N PRO A 83 -10.22 11.53 8.81
CA PRO A 83 -10.50 10.36 7.99
C PRO A 83 -10.42 10.68 6.50
N ILE A 84 -9.74 9.85 5.74
CA ILE A 84 -9.82 9.87 4.28
C ILE A 84 -11.08 9.10 3.87
N ASN A 85 -12.05 9.79 3.29
CA ASN A 85 -13.31 9.17 2.91
C ASN A 85 -13.11 7.93 2.03
N THR A 86 -13.78 6.84 2.42
CA THR A 86 -13.82 5.57 1.71
C THR A 86 -15.17 4.90 1.91
N ASP A 87 -15.69 4.23 0.89
CA ASP A 87 -16.99 3.60 0.93
C ASP A 87 -16.99 2.23 1.63
N PHE A 88 -15.83 1.71 2.02
CA PHE A 88 -15.67 0.39 2.63
C PHE A 88 -16.33 -0.75 1.83
N ASN A 89 -16.31 -0.65 0.49
CA ASN A 89 -16.81 -1.68 -0.41
C ASN A 89 -15.98 -2.97 -0.28
N GLU A 90 -16.55 -4.10 -0.71
CA GLU A 90 -15.92 -5.42 -0.64
C GLU A 90 -15.96 -6.13 -1.99
N GLY A 91 -15.17 -7.18 -2.14
CA GLY A 91 -15.05 -7.94 -3.38
C GLY A 91 -13.95 -7.39 -4.30
N SER A 92 -14.19 -7.38 -5.60
CA SER A 92 -13.26 -6.88 -6.62
C SER A 92 -13.23 -5.35 -6.63
N LEU A 93 -12.24 -4.76 -6.00
CA LEU A 93 -12.17 -3.32 -5.76
C LEU A 93 -11.31 -2.52 -6.75
N LEU A 94 -10.76 -3.15 -7.79
CA LEU A 94 -9.86 -2.46 -8.73
C LEU A 94 -10.46 -1.15 -9.28
N PHE A 95 -11.70 -1.19 -9.73
CA PHE A 95 -12.37 -0.02 -10.28
C PHE A 95 -12.79 0.99 -9.21
N ASP A 96 -13.23 0.53 -8.05
CA ASP A 96 -13.56 1.41 -6.93
C ASP A 96 -12.32 2.17 -6.43
N PHE A 97 -11.15 1.52 -6.47
CA PHE A 97 -9.88 2.17 -6.17
C PHE A 97 -9.48 3.18 -7.26
N PHE A 98 -9.63 2.86 -8.54
CA PHE A 98 -9.41 3.81 -9.64
C PHE A 98 -10.31 5.04 -9.54
N TYR A 99 -11.59 4.85 -9.22
CA TYR A 99 -12.57 5.94 -9.07
C TYR A 99 -12.52 6.63 -7.71
N LYS A 100 -11.56 6.25 -6.85
CA LYS A 100 -11.36 6.82 -5.49
C LYS A 100 -12.58 6.70 -4.59
N LYS A 101 -13.46 5.75 -4.84
CA LYS A 101 -14.55 5.36 -3.93
C LYS A 101 -13.98 4.66 -2.71
N VAL A 102 -13.03 3.75 -2.93
CA VAL A 102 -12.26 3.09 -1.90
C VAL A 102 -10.85 3.66 -1.87
N ARG A 103 -10.36 3.98 -0.66
CA ARG A 103 -9.05 4.58 -0.44
C ARG A 103 -8.39 3.96 0.79
N PHE A 104 -7.22 3.42 0.59
CA PHE A 104 -6.38 2.90 1.65
C PHE A 104 -4.90 3.01 1.27
N HIS A 105 -4.05 2.95 2.26
CA HIS A 105 -2.59 2.93 2.15
C HIS A 105 -2.09 1.50 2.36
N ILE A 106 -0.83 1.23 2.00
CA ILE A 106 -0.22 -0.09 2.22
C ILE A 106 -0.30 -0.54 3.69
N GLY A 107 -0.20 0.39 4.64
CA GLY A 107 -0.34 0.12 6.07
C GLY A 107 -1.75 -0.20 6.54
N CYS A 108 -2.77 0.03 5.70
CA CYS A 108 -4.14 -0.38 5.99
C CYS A 108 -4.42 -1.85 5.69
N LEU A 109 -3.45 -2.59 5.15
CA LEU A 109 -3.62 -3.92 4.62
C LEU A 109 -3.22 -5.02 5.61
N PHE A 110 -4.00 -6.08 5.62
CA PHE A 110 -3.74 -7.34 6.32
C PHE A 110 -3.92 -8.47 5.31
N ILE A 111 -2.80 -9.09 4.88
CA ILE A 111 -2.76 -9.96 3.71
C ILE A 111 -2.25 -11.34 4.10
N ARG A 112 -2.92 -12.39 3.64
CA ARG A 112 -2.42 -13.75 3.80
C ARG A 112 -1.07 -13.91 3.11
N LYS A 113 -0.05 -14.33 3.85
CA LYS A 113 1.31 -14.49 3.32
C LYS A 113 1.35 -15.45 2.13
N GLN A 114 0.61 -16.55 2.21
CA GLN A 114 0.53 -17.54 1.13
C GLN A 114 0.03 -16.95 -0.19
N LEU A 115 -0.94 -16.00 -0.15
CA LEU A 115 -1.39 -15.30 -1.36
C LEU A 115 -0.24 -14.56 -2.05
N LEU A 116 0.62 -13.90 -1.26
CA LEU A 116 1.78 -13.17 -1.80
C LEU A 116 2.79 -14.12 -2.45
N GLU A 117 3.05 -15.26 -1.80
CA GLU A 117 4.00 -16.27 -2.30
C GLU A 117 3.49 -16.97 -3.55
N ASP A 118 2.24 -17.44 -3.57
CA ASP A 118 1.64 -18.17 -4.70
C ASP A 118 1.54 -17.31 -5.97
N ASN A 119 1.35 -16.00 -5.81
CA ASN A 119 1.20 -15.07 -6.92
C ASN A 119 2.46 -14.24 -7.20
N ASN A 120 3.58 -14.54 -6.54
CA ASN A 120 4.83 -13.79 -6.65
C ASN A 120 4.61 -12.27 -6.47
N LEU A 121 3.75 -11.89 -5.51
CA LEU A 121 3.44 -10.50 -5.19
C LEU A 121 4.49 -9.90 -4.25
N PHE A 122 5.52 -9.32 -4.85
CA PHE A 122 6.56 -8.56 -4.17
C PHE A 122 6.59 -7.12 -4.68
N PHE A 123 7.17 -6.21 -3.90
CA PHE A 123 7.40 -4.83 -4.36
C PHE A 123 8.41 -4.81 -5.50
N ASP A 124 8.19 -3.96 -6.48
CA ASP A 124 9.17 -3.72 -7.55
C ASP A 124 10.34 -2.90 -6.99
N GLU A 125 11.52 -3.49 -6.94
CA GLU A 125 12.73 -2.86 -6.36
C GLU A 125 13.36 -1.81 -7.30
N ASP A 126 12.94 -1.76 -8.56
CA ASP A 126 13.33 -0.70 -9.50
C ASP A 126 12.54 0.60 -9.29
N LEU A 127 11.38 0.53 -8.63
CA LEU A 127 10.57 1.69 -8.33
C LEU A 127 11.10 2.47 -7.13
N ARG A 128 11.42 3.75 -7.37
CA ARG A 128 11.81 4.70 -6.32
C ARG A 128 10.63 5.50 -5.77
N LEU A 129 9.53 5.54 -6.50
CA LEU A 129 8.26 6.15 -6.13
C LEU A 129 7.12 5.30 -6.69
N GLY A 130 5.99 5.24 -5.96
CA GLY A 130 4.78 4.53 -6.40
C GLY A 130 4.88 3.01 -6.31
N GLU A 131 5.85 2.49 -5.59
CA GLU A 131 6.03 1.06 -5.33
C GLU A 131 4.85 0.46 -4.56
N ASP A 132 4.27 1.23 -3.66
CA ASP A 132 3.08 0.88 -2.89
C ASP A 132 1.84 0.82 -3.79
N LEU A 133 1.70 1.80 -4.67
CA LEU A 133 0.57 1.86 -5.60
C LEU A 133 0.64 0.72 -6.63
N ASP A 134 1.82 0.41 -7.17
CA ASP A 134 2.02 -0.76 -8.03
C ASP A 134 1.63 -2.06 -7.31
N PHE A 135 2.10 -2.24 -6.08
CA PHE A 135 1.77 -3.40 -5.27
C PHE A 135 0.26 -3.51 -5.02
N ILE A 136 -0.40 -2.41 -4.65
CA ILE A 136 -1.84 -2.35 -4.40
C ILE A 136 -2.63 -2.73 -5.66
N TYR A 137 -2.30 -2.19 -6.83
CA TYR A 137 -3.01 -2.54 -8.06
C TYR A 137 -2.86 -4.03 -8.40
N ARG A 138 -1.68 -4.60 -8.25
CA ARG A 138 -1.46 -6.04 -8.48
C ARG A 138 -2.24 -6.89 -7.47
N LEU A 139 -2.29 -6.48 -6.21
CA LEU A 139 -3.11 -7.14 -5.18
C LEU A 139 -4.60 -7.10 -5.54
N LEU A 140 -5.13 -5.94 -5.94
CA LEU A 140 -6.55 -5.75 -6.31
C LEU A 140 -6.96 -6.54 -7.56
N ILE A 141 -6.01 -6.92 -8.42
CA ILE A 141 -6.26 -7.80 -9.57
C ILE A 141 -6.26 -9.27 -9.14
N THR A 142 -5.50 -9.60 -8.10
CA THR A 142 -5.23 -10.98 -7.69
C THR A 142 -6.32 -11.55 -6.80
N CYS A 143 -6.94 -10.74 -5.93
CA CYS A 143 -7.92 -11.23 -4.96
C CYS A 143 -9.02 -10.21 -4.66
N ASP A 144 -10.12 -10.72 -4.14
CA ASP A 144 -11.15 -9.91 -3.51
C ASP A 144 -10.67 -9.35 -2.17
N MET A 145 -11.17 -8.15 -1.84
CA MET A 145 -10.84 -7.44 -0.61
C MET A 145 -12.04 -7.38 0.32
N TYR A 146 -11.81 -7.43 1.62
CA TYR A 146 -12.84 -7.30 2.65
C TYR A 146 -12.52 -6.16 3.60
N ALA A 147 -13.53 -5.43 4.04
CA ALA A 147 -13.37 -4.22 4.81
C ALA A 147 -13.54 -4.43 6.32
N VAL A 148 -12.70 -3.78 7.10
CA VAL A 148 -12.98 -3.40 8.48
C VAL A 148 -13.42 -1.94 8.46
N PRO A 149 -14.72 -1.62 8.65
CA PRO A 149 -15.27 -0.28 8.42
C PRO A 149 -14.91 0.70 9.56
N TYR A 150 -13.64 0.75 9.90
CA TYR A 150 -13.06 1.64 10.89
C TYR A 150 -11.78 2.26 10.35
N TYR A 151 -11.51 3.51 10.76
CA TYR A 151 -10.25 4.19 10.48
C TYR A 151 -9.24 3.79 11.54
N MET A 152 -8.29 2.92 11.20
CA MET A 152 -7.40 2.27 12.15
C MET A 152 -5.91 2.49 11.87
N TYR A 153 -5.58 3.12 10.76
CA TYR A 153 -4.22 3.49 10.38
C TYR A 153 -4.12 5.01 10.31
N LYS A 154 -3.09 5.61 10.88
CA LYS A 154 -2.83 7.05 10.86
C LYS A 154 -1.49 7.32 10.22
N HIS A 155 -1.53 7.90 9.02
CA HIS A 155 -0.34 8.36 8.31
C HIS A 155 0.11 9.71 8.87
N ASN A 156 1.24 9.71 9.56
CA ASN A 156 1.78 10.90 10.21
C ASN A 156 2.51 11.83 9.24
N TYR A 157 2.41 13.12 9.49
CA TYR A 157 3.12 14.14 8.72
C TYR A 157 4.59 14.22 9.13
N ARG A 158 5.47 14.20 8.13
CA ARG A 158 6.90 14.43 8.28
C ARG A 158 7.33 15.60 7.40
N GLU A 159 7.87 16.67 7.98
CA GLU A 159 8.26 17.89 7.25
C GLU A 159 9.28 17.60 6.14
N ASN A 160 10.24 16.71 6.39
CA ASN A 160 11.30 16.31 5.45
C ASN A 160 10.96 15.03 4.64
N SER A 161 9.69 14.69 4.49
CA SER A 161 9.26 13.56 3.66
C SER A 161 9.62 13.79 2.19
N LEU A 162 9.97 12.72 1.47
CA LEU A 162 10.19 12.74 0.02
C LEU A 162 8.98 13.34 -0.74
N MET A 163 7.77 13.15 -0.24
CA MET A 163 6.54 13.71 -0.82
C MET A 163 6.41 15.22 -0.63
N ASN A 164 7.06 15.78 0.40
CA ASN A 164 7.05 17.21 0.74
C ASN A 164 8.29 17.95 0.22
N SER A 165 9.28 17.24 -0.31
CA SER A 165 10.49 17.83 -0.87
C SER A 165 10.21 18.56 -2.19
N CYS A 166 11.04 19.58 -2.50
CA CYS A 166 10.93 20.30 -3.77
C CYS A 166 11.03 19.33 -4.96
N ARG A 167 10.03 19.34 -5.84
CA ARG A 167 9.98 18.44 -7.00
C ARG A 167 11.09 18.79 -7.99
N THR A 168 12.03 17.90 -8.14
CA THR A 168 13.14 18.00 -9.11
C THR A 168 12.81 17.27 -10.42
N ILE A 169 13.58 17.51 -11.49
CA ILE A 169 13.49 16.75 -12.74
C ILE A 169 13.64 15.25 -12.51
N THR A 170 14.50 14.87 -11.57
CA THR A 170 14.69 13.47 -11.18
C THR A 170 13.41 12.88 -10.55
N HIS A 171 12.71 13.65 -9.74
CA HIS A 171 11.44 13.25 -9.15
C HIS A 171 10.39 12.96 -10.24
N TYR A 172 10.23 13.86 -11.22
CA TYR A 172 9.31 13.66 -12.35
C TYR A 172 9.68 12.45 -13.23
N ARG A 173 10.98 12.16 -13.38
CA ARG A 173 11.43 10.95 -14.09
C ARG A 173 11.01 9.67 -13.36
N HIS A 174 11.19 9.60 -12.04
CA HIS A 174 10.77 8.46 -11.24
C HIS A 174 9.24 8.29 -11.26
N GLU A 175 8.50 9.38 -11.14
CA GLU A 175 7.04 9.38 -11.23
C GLU A 175 6.55 8.85 -12.60
N SER A 176 7.15 9.33 -13.69
CA SER A 176 6.84 8.84 -15.06
C SER A 176 7.17 7.36 -15.23
N PHE A 177 8.31 6.92 -14.73
CA PHE A 177 8.72 5.51 -14.76
C PHE A 177 7.75 4.63 -13.95
N ALA A 178 7.35 5.07 -12.77
CA ALA A 178 6.36 4.37 -11.95
C ALA A 178 5.02 4.20 -12.68
N HIS A 179 4.52 5.27 -13.32
CA HIS A 179 3.30 5.19 -14.12
C HIS A 179 3.40 4.19 -15.28
N GLU A 180 4.54 4.14 -15.97
CA GLU A 180 4.75 3.17 -17.07
C GLU A 180 4.79 1.72 -16.56
N ARG A 181 5.43 1.48 -15.42
CA ARG A 181 5.48 0.16 -14.77
C ARG A 181 4.11 -0.27 -14.30
N ILE A 182 3.39 0.58 -13.57
CA ILE A 182 2.02 0.30 -13.11
C ILE A 182 1.10 0.00 -14.31
N TYR A 183 1.15 0.83 -15.35
CA TYR A 183 0.37 0.60 -16.57
C TYR A 183 0.66 -0.78 -17.16
N SER A 184 1.93 -1.11 -17.35
CA SER A 184 2.36 -2.38 -17.94
C SER A 184 1.92 -3.56 -17.09
N SER A 185 2.13 -3.51 -15.78
CA SER A 185 1.75 -4.56 -14.82
C SER A 185 0.23 -4.80 -14.85
N VAL A 186 -0.56 -3.74 -14.74
CA VAL A 186 -2.03 -3.84 -14.73
C VAL A 186 -2.56 -4.37 -16.05
N MET A 187 -2.07 -3.87 -17.19
CA MET A 187 -2.51 -4.30 -18.51
C MET A 187 -2.12 -5.76 -18.83
N GLN A 188 -1.02 -6.25 -18.27
CA GLN A 188 -0.59 -7.63 -18.41
C GLN A 188 -1.42 -8.58 -17.53
N LEU A 189 -1.66 -8.20 -16.27
CA LEU A 189 -2.29 -9.07 -15.29
C LEU A 189 -3.81 -9.11 -15.43
N TYR A 190 -4.44 -7.98 -15.74
CA TYR A 190 -5.90 -7.91 -15.82
C TYR A 190 -6.46 -8.71 -17.00
N LYS A 191 -7.31 -9.69 -16.71
CA LYS A 191 -7.95 -10.60 -17.69
C LYS A 191 -9.44 -10.32 -17.91
N GLY A 192 -10.00 -9.33 -17.21
CA GLY A 192 -11.41 -8.98 -17.33
C GLY A 192 -11.77 -8.23 -18.63
N ASN A 193 -13.06 -8.01 -18.83
CA ASN A 193 -13.64 -7.41 -20.04
C ASN A 193 -13.58 -5.86 -20.08
N ARG A 194 -13.12 -5.18 -19.00
CA ARG A 194 -13.01 -3.71 -18.92
C ARG A 194 -11.60 -3.19 -19.20
N LYS A 195 -10.85 -3.87 -20.06
CA LYS A 195 -9.43 -3.55 -20.32
C LYS A 195 -9.24 -2.17 -20.97
N GLU A 196 -10.14 -1.77 -21.86
CA GLU A 196 -10.11 -0.44 -22.50
C GLU A 196 -10.40 0.69 -21.49
N GLU A 197 -11.27 0.44 -20.53
CA GLU A 197 -11.54 1.41 -19.47
C GLU A 197 -10.31 1.61 -18.57
N ILE A 198 -9.63 0.54 -18.19
CA ILE A 198 -8.35 0.61 -17.46
C ILE A 198 -7.30 1.39 -18.27
N HIS A 199 -7.18 1.08 -19.57
CA HIS A 199 -6.29 1.81 -20.46
C HIS A 199 -6.58 3.31 -20.42
N THR A 200 -7.85 3.71 -20.51
CA THR A 200 -8.28 5.11 -20.48
C THR A 200 -7.96 5.77 -19.13
N LEU A 201 -8.25 5.08 -18.02
CA LEU A 201 -8.02 5.61 -16.67
C LEU A 201 -6.52 5.83 -16.38
N LEU A 202 -5.69 4.85 -16.72
CA LEU A 202 -4.24 4.95 -16.50
C LEU A 202 -3.58 5.95 -17.48
N SER A 203 -4.06 6.05 -18.72
CA SER A 203 -3.52 7.00 -19.71
C SER A 203 -3.82 8.45 -19.36
N LYS A 204 -4.98 8.75 -18.78
CA LYS A 204 -5.32 10.09 -18.29
C LYS A 204 -4.34 10.55 -17.18
N ASN A 205 -3.98 9.67 -16.27
CA ASN A 205 -2.98 9.98 -15.25
C ASN A 205 -1.59 10.25 -15.85
N ARG A 206 -1.22 9.53 -16.93
CA ARG A 206 0.06 9.72 -17.64
C ARG A 206 0.17 11.10 -18.32
N THR A 207 -0.93 11.63 -18.83
CA THR A 207 -0.95 12.94 -19.54
C THR A 207 -0.83 14.13 -18.57
N TYR A 208 -1.36 13.98 -17.36
CA TYR A 208 -1.34 15.05 -16.35
C TYR A 208 0.08 15.40 -15.88
N HIS A 209 1.02 14.47 -15.96
CA HIS A 209 2.41 14.63 -15.56
C HIS A 209 3.36 15.07 -16.70
N LYS A 210 2.92 15.01 -17.98
CA LYS A 210 3.72 15.46 -19.12
C LYS A 210 3.55 16.94 -19.46
N THR A 211 2.55 17.61 -18.90
CA THR A 211 2.16 18.99 -19.22
C THR A 211 2.42 20.02 -18.11
N ARG A 212 3.21 19.67 -17.09
CA ARG A 212 3.63 20.60 -16.04
C ARG A 212 5.15 20.74 -15.97
#